data_88f2b6af11040cd578a721d9f0a03ce3
#
_entry.id   88f2b6af11040cd578a721d9f0a03ce3
#
_cell.length_a   1.000
_cell.length_b   1.000
_cell.length_c   1.000
_cell.angle_alpha   90.00
_cell.angle_beta   90.00
_cell.angle_gamma   90.00
#
_symmetry.space_group_name_H-M   'P 1'
#
loop_
_entity.id
_entity.type
_entity.pdbx_description
1 polymer ?
#
loop_
_entity_poly.entity_id
_entity_poly.type
_entity_poly.pdbx_seq_one_letter_code
_entity_poly.pdbx_strand_id
1 'polypeptide(L)'
;MINKKIILFIPSIEGGGVEKNLFSISNHFVKQFKEVVLITSGKKYKKKFHKIKIISPFINIEELESRSLKYLLCLFQLFLYLLFNGQKSLVFSFQANIYAIIIAKILSKKIVVRANSSPSGWSFNNIKFFIFRKIYQLSDGIIVNSDHFKKEF
;
A
#
# COMPACT_ATOMS: atom_id res chain seq x y z
N MET A 1 -23.12 3.11 2.71
CA MET A 1 -21.71 3.43 3.01
C MET A 1 -21.18 2.43 4.02
N ILE A 2 -20.04 1.80 3.76
CA ILE A 2 -19.43 0.80 4.63
C ILE A 2 -18.90 1.51 5.88
N ASN A 3 -19.38 1.15 7.07
CA ASN A 3 -18.95 1.77 8.34
C ASN A 3 -17.57 1.25 8.77
N LYS A 4 -16.59 1.32 7.85
CA LYS A 4 -15.21 0.90 8.05
C LYS A 4 -14.25 1.95 7.49
N LYS A 5 -13.03 1.94 8.03
CA LYS A 5 -11.91 2.74 7.55
C LYS A 5 -11.12 1.93 6.53
N ILE A 6 -10.70 2.58 5.43
CA ILE A 6 -9.70 2.01 4.51
C ILE A 6 -8.43 2.85 4.53
N ILE A 7 -7.29 2.16 4.58
CA ILE A 7 -5.97 2.77 4.62
C ILE A 7 -5.26 2.41 3.32
N LEU A 8 -5.09 3.38 2.44
CA LEU A 8 -4.33 3.26 1.21
C LEU A 8 -2.85 3.47 1.52
N PHE A 9 -2.01 2.58 1.05
CA PHE A 9 -0.57 2.65 1.27
C PHE A 9 0.20 2.67 -0.04
N ILE A 10 0.95 3.75 -0.26
CA ILE A 10 1.88 3.93 -1.37
C ILE A 10 3.03 4.82 -0.92
N PRO A 11 4.25 4.30 -0.74
CA PRO A 11 5.38 5.07 -0.21
C PRO A 11 5.79 6.25 -1.07
N SER A 12 5.67 6.16 -2.40
CA SER A 12 6.07 7.23 -3.32
C SER A 12 5.05 7.43 -4.42
N ILE A 13 4.77 8.68 -4.77
CA ILE A 13 3.88 9.08 -5.87
C ILE A 13 4.73 9.85 -6.89
N GLU A 14 5.12 9.18 -7.97
CA GLU A 14 6.03 9.71 -8.99
C GLU A 14 5.34 10.03 -10.33
N GLY A 15 4.06 9.71 -10.46
CA GLY A 15 3.25 10.05 -11.65
C GLY A 15 3.13 8.94 -12.69
N GLY A 16 3.40 7.70 -12.33
CA GLY A 16 3.29 6.52 -13.21
C GLY A 16 1.89 5.90 -13.29
N GLY A 17 1.82 4.69 -13.86
CA GLY A 17 0.56 3.93 -14.02
C GLY A 17 -0.07 3.46 -12.71
N VAL A 18 0.74 3.18 -11.70
CA VAL A 18 0.27 2.77 -10.36
C VAL A 18 -0.51 3.91 -9.71
N GLU A 19 -0.03 5.12 -9.85
CA GLU A 19 -0.62 6.33 -9.28
C GLU A 19 -1.92 6.73 -9.98
N LYS A 20 -2.03 6.53 -11.29
CA LYS A 20 -3.31 6.72 -12.00
C LYS A 20 -4.38 5.82 -11.41
N ASN A 21 -4.04 4.56 -11.14
CA ASN A 21 -4.94 3.62 -10.48
C ASN A 21 -5.24 4.02 -9.03
N LEU A 22 -4.24 4.52 -8.28
CA LEU A 22 -4.46 5.05 -6.93
C LEU A 22 -5.52 6.16 -6.95
N PHE A 23 -5.42 7.15 -7.86
CA PHE A 23 -6.39 8.24 -7.96
C PHE A 23 -7.80 7.73 -8.27
N SER A 24 -7.93 6.81 -9.24
CA SER A 24 -9.23 6.24 -9.61
C SER A 24 -9.87 5.45 -8.47
N ILE A 25 -9.09 4.54 -7.85
CA ILE A 25 -9.56 3.69 -6.75
C ILE A 25 -9.87 4.51 -5.51
N SER A 26 -9.05 5.49 -5.17
CA SER A 26 -9.26 6.34 -4.00
C SER A 26 -10.56 7.17 -4.11
N ASN A 27 -10.85 7.72 -5.29
CA ASN A 27 -12.10 8.44 -5.55
C ASN A 27 -13.33 7.54 -5.46
N HIS A 28 -13.21 6.27 -5.85
CA HIS A 28 -14.27 5.28 -5.67
C HIS A 28 -14.46 4.97 -4.16
N PHE A 29 -13.38 4.74 -3.43
CA PHE A 29 -13.45 4.38 -2.02
C PHE A 29 -14.01 5.50 -1.13
N VAL A 30 -13.79 6.76 -1.46
CA VAL A 30 -14.41 7.89 -0.76
C VAL A 30 -15.95 7.83 -0.78
N LYS A 31 -16.54 7.23 -1.82
CA LYS A 31 -17.98 7.03 -1.93
C LYS A 31 -18.49 5.82 -1.15
N GLN A 32 -17.61 4.84 -0.89
CA GLN A 32 -17.97 3.54 -0.29
C GLN A 32 -17.66 3.45 1.20
N PHE A 33 -16.55 4.03 1.64
CA PHE A 33 -16.05 3.92 3.01
C PHE A 33 -16.31 5.19 3.82
N LYS A 34 -16.53 5.03 5.13
CA LYS A 34 -16.73 6.15 6.04
C LYS A 34 -15.49 7.05 6.13
N GLU A 35 -14.32 6.46 6.13
CA GLU A 35 -13.04 7.17 6.23
C GLU A 35 -12.01 6.54 5.28
N VAL A 36 -11.38 7.38 4.47
CA VAL A 36 -10.28 6.99 3.58
C VAL A 36 -9.02 7.74 4.03
N VAL A 37 -7.97 6.97 4.33
CA VAL A 37 -6.67 7.50 4.74
C VAL A 37 -5.65 7.08 3.71
N LEU A 38 -4.78 7.99 3.30
CA LEU A 38 -3.64 7.71 2.42
C LEU A 38 -2.35 7.91 3.20
N ILE A 39 -1.51 6.88 3.28
CA ILE A 39 -0.16 6.97 3.84
C ILE A 39 0.85 6.98 2.70
N THR A 40 1.62 8.06 2.59
CA THR A 40 2.60 8.29 1.51
C THR A 40 3.71 9.23 1.96
N SER A 41 4.81 9.29 1.20
CA SER A 41 6.00 10.09 1.56
C SER A 41 5.75 11.60 1.59
N GLY A 42 4.76 12.09 0.85
CA GLY A 42 4.62 13.52 0.72
C GLY A 42 3.22 14.01 0.41
N LYS A 43 3.09 15.33 0.36
CA LYS A 43 1.80 16.02 0.19
C LYS A 43 1.65 16.69 -1.19
N LYS A 44 2.63 16.52 -2.08
CA LYS A 44 2.67 17.15 -3.41
C LYS A 44 1.36 17.00 -4.19
N TYR A 45 0.74 15.85 -4.12
CA TYR A 45 -0.51 15.57 -4.83
C TYR A 45 -1.78 15.77 -4.00
N LYS A 46 -1.69 16.43 -2.83
CA LYS A 46 -2.82 16.64 -1.93
C LYS A 46 -4.06 17.23 -2.63
N LYS A 47 -3.86 18.14 -3.56
CA LYS A 47 -4.96 18.78 -4.33
C LYS A 47 -5.74 17.80 -5.22
N LYS A 48 -5.17 16.64 -5.56
CA LYS A 48 -5.84 15.60 -6.37
C LYS A 48 -6.71 14.65 -5.52
N PHE A 49 -6.62 14.72 -4.20
CA PHE A 49 -7.35 13.86 -3.28
C PHE A 49 -8.43 14.65 -2.55
N HIS A 50 -9.68 14.44 -2.94
CA HIS A 50 -10.83 15.05 -2.26
C HIS A 50 -11.34 14.13 -1.15
N LYS A 51 -11.55 14.68 0.06
CA LYS A 51 -12.08 13.94 1.22
C LYS A 51 -11.22 12.75 1.68
N ILE A 52 -9.90 12.80 1.43
CA ILE A 52 -8.94 11.78 1.87
C ILE A 52 -8.00 12.42 2.88
N LYS A 53 -7.85 11.77 4.04
CA LYS A 53 -6.87 12.17 5.04
C LYS A 53 -5.49 11.67 4.62
N ILE A 54 -4.58 12.59 4.29
CA ILE A 54 -3.21 12.23 3.92
C ILE A 54 -2.33 12.28 5.15
N ILE A 55 -1.58 11.20 5.37
CA ILE A 55 -0.59 11.06 6.43
C ILE A 55 0.76 10.83 5.79
N SER A 56 1.73 11.64 6.17
CA SER A 56 3.13 11.52 5.76
C SER A 56 4.01 11.49 7.00
N PRO A 57 5.22 10.94 6.93
CA PRO A 57 6.19 11.01 8.00
C PRO A 57 6.41 12.44 8.49
N PHE A 58 6.78 12.59 9.76
CA PHE A 58 6.97 13.89 10.40
C PHE A 58 8.13 14.70 9.78
N ILE A 59 9.10 14.01 9.19
CA ILE A 59 10.23 14.62 8.48
C ILE A 59 9.80 14.89 7.05
N ASN A 60 10.18 16.04 6.49
CA ASN A 60 9.95 16.33 5.08
C ASN A 60 10.84 15.44 4.20
N ILE A 61 10.31 14.28 3.82
CA ILE A 61 11.02 13.26 3.03
C ILE A 61 10.75 13.37 1.52
N GLU A 62 9.95 14.35 1.09
CA GLU A 62 9.71 14.56 -0.34
C GLU A 62 10.99 14.87 -1.10
N GLU A 63 11.89 15.65 -0.48
CA GLU A 63 13.17 16.12 -1.03
C GLU A 63 14.31 15.11 -0.89
N LEU A 64 14.09 14.01 -0.16
CA LEU A 64 15.13 12.98 -0.03
C LEU A 64 15.36 12.30 -1.38
N GLU A 65 16.62 12.24 -1.82
CA GLU A 65 17.00 11.53 -3.04
C GLU A 65 16.85 10.00 -2.87
N SER A 66 17.11 9.48 -1.66
CA SER A 66 17.07 8.06 -1.38
C SER A 66 15.65 7.50 -1.36
N ARG A 67 15.28 6.74 -2.41
CA ARG A 67 14.02 6.02 -2.51
C ARG A 67 13.84 4.99 -1.38
N SER A 68 14.91 4.31 -1.00
CA SER A 68 14.89 3.30 0.07
C SER A 68 14.53 3.92 1.42
N LEU A 69 15.08 5.09 1.72
CA LEU A 69 14.79 5.80 2.96
C LEU A 69 13.33 6.30 3.00
N LYS A 70 12.81 6.81 1.88
CA LYS A 70 11.38 7.15 1.76
C LYS A 70 10.50 5.94 2.07
N TYR A 71 10.85 4.77 1.53
CA TYR A 71 10.09 3.54 1.76
C TYR A 71 10.13 3.13 3.22
N LEU A 72 11.31 3.14 3.86
CA LEU A 72 11.48 2.78 5.26
C LEU A 72 10.66 3.68 6.18
N LEU A 73 10.75 5.00 5.99
CA LEU A 73 10.02 5.97 6.80
C LEU A 73 8.49 5.86 6.61
N CYS A 74 8.03 5.60 5.40
CA CYS A 74 6.60 5.36 5.15
C CYS A 74 6.11 4.05 5.75
N LEU A 75 6.92 2.99 5.74
CA LEU A 75 6.59 1.72 6.39
C LEU A 75 6.53 1.90 7.92
N PHE A 76 7.45 2.65 8.49
CA PHE A 76 7.41 2.99 9.92
C PHE A 76 6.15 3.82 10.26
N GLN A 77 5.80 4.79 9.41
CA GLN A 77 4.56 5.55 9.55
C GLN A 77 3.32 4.66 9.46
N LEU A 78 3.31 3.68 8.53
CA LEU A 78 2.25 2.69 8.41
C LEU A 78 2.13 1.86 9.70
N PHE A 79 3.24 1.38 10.23
CA PHE A 79 3.28 0.62 11.48
C PHE A 79 2.67 1.42 12.64
N LEU A 80 3.16 2.63 12.87
CA LEU A 80 2.64 3.49 13.94
C LEU A 80 1.15 3.80 13.77
N TYR A 81 0.74 4.10 12.54
CA TYR A 81 -0.66 4.39 12.27
C TYR A 81 -1.57 3.20 12.53
N LEU A 82 -1.16 2.01 12.12
CA LEU A 82 -1.92 0.78 12.36
C LEU A 82 -1.97 0.40 13.83
N LEU A 83 -0.90 0.65 14.57
CA LEU A 83 -0.82 0.38 16.01
C LEU A 83 -1.84 1.23 16.78
N PHE A 84 -1.88 2.54 16.52
CA PHE A 84 -2.68 3.48 17.32
C PHE A 84 -4.07 3.78 16.72
N ASN A 85 -4.24 3.68 15.40
CA ASN A 85 -5.46 4.11 14.70
C ASN A 85 -6.07 3.04 13.79
N GLY A 86 -5.49 1.84 13.74
CA GLY A 86 -5.85 0.79 12.81
C GLY A 86 -7.06 -0.07 13.23
N GLN A 87 -7.85 0.34 14.21
CA GLN A 87 -9.04 -0.43 14.62
C GLN A 87 -10.08 -0.48 13.50
N LYS A 88 -10.64 -1.68 13.25
CA LYS A 88 -11.66 -1.92 12.22
C LYS A 88 -11.31 -1.37 10.83
N SER A 89 -10.00 -1.36 10.48
CA SER A 89 -9.53 -0.89 9.18
C SER A 89 -9.12 -2.03 8.25
N LEU A 90 -9.18 -1.76 6.95
CA LEU A 90 -8.61 -2.56 5.88
C LEU A 90 -7.43 -1.79 5.27
N VAL A 91 -6.28 -2.43 5.16
CA VAL A 91 -5.13 -1.87 4.43
C VAL A 91 -5.24 -2.25 2.96
N PHE A 92 -5.04 -1.30 2.06
CA PHE A 92 -4.92 -1.52 0.63
C PHE A 92 -3.58 -0.99 0.15
N SER A 93 -2.66 -1.90 -0.18
CA SER A 93 -1.29 -1.56 -0.54
C SER A 93 -1.08 -1.57 -2.05
N PHE A 94 -0.46 -0.52 -2.58
CA PHE A 94 -0.09 -0.38 -4.00
C PHE A 94 1.39 -0.64 -4.28
N GLN A 95 2.25 -0.43 -3.28
CA GLN A 95 3.71 -0.59 -3.39
C GLN A 95 4.30 -1.09 -2.07
N ALA A 96 5.53 -1.60 -2.10
CA ALA A 96 6.22 -2.18 -0.94
C ALA A 96 5.40 -3.28 -0.25
N ASN A 97 4.64 -4.05 -1.04
CA ASN A 97 3.61 -4.97 -0.57
C ASN A 97 4.12 -6.00 0.44
N ILE A 98 5.30 -6.57 0.22
CA ILE A 98 5.89 -7.58 1.13
C ILE A 98 6.01 -7.03 2.55
N TYR A 99 6.58 -5.85 2.69
CA TYR A 99 6.76 -5.22 4.00
C TYR A 99 5.43 -4.78 4.61
N ALA A 100 4.52 -4.26 3.78
CA ALA A 100 3.17 -3.88 4.23
C ALA A 100 2.37 -5.09 4.73
N ILE A 101 2.48 -6.25 4.06
CA ILE A 101 1.85 -7.51 4.52
C ILE A 101 2.41 -7.92 5.88
N ILE A 102 3.74 -7.95 6.04
CA ILE A 102 4.38 -8.31 7.30
C ILE A 102 3.89 -7.41 8.44
N ILE A 103 3.92 -6.09 8.24
CA ILE A 103 3.46 -5.12 9.24
C ILE A 103 1.98 -5.35 9.58
N ALA A 104 1.13 -5.50 8.58
CA ALA A 104 -0.30 -5.71 8.80
C ALA A 104 -0.57 -7.01 9.57
N LYS A 105 0.14 -8.10 9.25
CA LYS A 105 -0.05 -9.40 9.91
C LYS A 105 0.49 -9.42 11.34
N ILE A 106 1.63 -8.79 11.60
CA ILE A 106 2.14 -8.62 12.99
C ILE A 106 1.10 -7.89 13.85
N LEU A 107 0.43 -6.88 13.30
CA LEU A 107 -0.59 -6.11 14.01
C LEU A 107 -2.02 -6.68 13.87
N SER A 108 -2.18 -7.91 13.34
CA SER A 108 -3.47 -8.59 13.14
C SER A 108 -4.48 -7.76 12.34
N LYS A 109 -4.01 -7.03 11.33
CA LYS A 109 -4.84 -6.23 10.42
C LYS A 109 -5.10 -6.95 9.11
N LYS A 110 -6.28 -6.70 8.52
CA LYS A 110 -6.60 -7.17 7.17
C LYS A 110 -5.88 -6.33 6.13
N ILE A 111 -5.31 -7.00 5.12
CA ILE A 111 -4.59 -6.34 4.03
C ILE A 111 -4.92 -6.96 2.68
N VAL A 112 -5.28 -6.11 1.74
CA VAL A 112 -5.37 -6.43 0.31
C VAL A 112 -4.21 -5.73 -0.39
N VAL A 113 -3.55 -6.43 -1.30
CA VAL A 113 -2.41 -5.89 -2.03
C VAL A 113 -2.67 -5.89 -3.53
N ARG A 114 -2.18 -4.88 -4.22
CA ARG A 114 -2.16 -4.85 -5.66
C ARG A 114 -0.76 -5.19 -6.16
N ALA A 115 -0.63 -6.32 -6.85
CA ALA A 115 0.61 -6.73 -7.49
C ALA A 115 0.71 -6.05 -8.88
N ASN A 116 1.73 -5.18 -9.03
CA ASN A 116 1.93 -4.41 -10.26
C ASN A 116 2.84 -5.12 -11.27
N SER A 117 3.53 -6.17 -10.83
CA SER A 117 4.41 -7.03 -11.63
C SER A 117 4.18 -8.49 -11.31
N SER A 118 4.53 -9.36 -12.26
CA SER A 118 4.53 -10.80 -12.09
C SER A 118 5.51 -11.24 -11.01
N PRO A 119 5.18 -12.24 -10.19
CA PRO A 119 6.12 -12.89 -9.29
C PRO A 119 7.43 -13.34 -9.94
N SER A 120 7.37 -13.89 -11.13
CA SER A 120 8.55 -14.29 -11.92
C SER A 120 9.53 -13.14 -12.20
N GLY A 121 9.04 -11.89 -12.24
CA GLY A 121 9.87 -10.69 -12.40
C GLY A 121 10.50 -10.15 -11.10
N TRP A 122 10.23 -10.73 -9.94
CA TRP A 122 10.70 -10.18 -8.66
C TRP A 122 12.13 -10.54 -8.30
N SER A 123 12.60 -11.70 -8.72
CA SER A 123 13.97 -12.16 -8.44
C SER A 123 14.35 -13.35 -9.29
N PHE A 124 15.60 -13.37 -9.76
CA PHE A 124 16.23 -14.56 -10.35
C PHE A 124 16.64 -15.61 -9.30
N ASN A 125 16.56 -15.29 -8.01
CA ASN A 125 16.88 -16.20 -6.91
C ASN A 125 15.62 -16.96 -6.48
N ASN A 126 15.62 -18.28 -6.69
CA ASN A 126 14.49 -19.18 -6.39
C ASN A 126 14.06 -19.14 -4.92
N ILE A 127 15.00 -19.01 -3.98
CA ILE A 127 14.70 -18.93 -2.55
C ILE A 127 13.93 -17.63 -2.24
N LYS A 128 14.42 -16.50 -2.77
CA LYS A 128 13.78 -15.20 -2.58
C LYS A 128 12.40 -15.17 -3.21
N PHE A 129 12.24 -15.75 -4.41
CA PHE A 129 10.95 -15.90 -5.08
C PHE A 129 9.97 -16.70 -4.22
N PHE A 130 10.41 -17.86 -3.68
CA PHE A 130 9.58 -18.70 -2.81
C PHE A 130 9.13 -17.95 -1.56
N ILE A 131 10.05 -17.27 -0.88
CA ILE A 131 9.74 -16.48 0.34
C ILE A 131 8.72 -15.39 0.02
N PHE A 132 8.92 -14.65 -1.06
CA PHE A 132 8.02 -13.57 -1.47
C PHE A 132 6.62 -14.08 -1.77
N ARG A 133 6.52 -15.20 -2.51
CA ARG A 133 5.24 -15.84 -2.80
C ARG A 133 4.52 -16.27 -1.50
N LYS A 134 5.25 -16.86 -0.54
CA LYS A 134 4.68 -17.22 0.78
C LYS A 134 4.18 -16.00 1.54
N ILE A 135 4.91 -14.89 1.52
CA ILE A 135 4.46 -13.65 2.18
C ILE A 135 3.20 -13.11 1.52
N TYR A 136 3.13 -13.10 0.18
CA TYR A 136 1.91 -12.66 -0.53
C TYR A 136 0.69 -13.52 -0.17
N GLN A 137 0.86 -14.82 0.02
CA GLN A 137 -0.21 -15.74 0.45
C GLN A 137 -0.76 -15.43 1.85
N LEU A 138 -0.04 -14.68 2.67
CA LEU A 138 -0.55 -14.20 3.96
C LEU A 138 -1.56 -13.06 3.82
N SER A 139 -1.62 -12.37 2.67
CA SER A 139 -2.60 -11.29 2.47
C SER A 139 -4.02 -11.82 2.41
N ASP A 140 -4.99 -10.96 2.73
CA ASP A 140 -6.43 -11.32 2.68
C ASP A 140 -6.98 -11.22 1.24
N GLY A 141 -6.20 -10.70 0.31
CA GLY A 141 -6.52 -10.64 -1.11
C GLY A 141 -5.39 -10.05 -1.93
N ILE A 142 -5.27 -10.54 -3.16
CA ILE A 142 -4.29 -10.07 -4.14
C ILE A 142 -5.03 -9.62 -5.40
N ILE A 143 -4.81 -8.38 -5.81
CA ILE A 143 -5.33 -7.84 -7.06
C ILE A 143 -4.20 -7.84 -8.08
N VAL A 144 -4.42 -8.45 -9.22
CA VAL A 144 -3.46 -8.56 -10.32
C VAL A 144 -4.00 -7.92 -11.58
N ASN A 145 -3.11 -7.59 -12.52
CA ASN A 145 -3.47 -6.88 -13.75
C ASN A 145 -3.89 -7.83 -14.88
N SER A 146 -3.64 -9.14 -14.76
CA SER A 146 -3.97 -10.12 -15.80
C SER A 146 -4.15 -11.53 -15.24
N ASP A 147 -4.85 -12.39 -15.98
CA ASP A 147 -5.01 -13.81 -15.63
C ASP A 147 -3.68 -14.58 -15.64
N HIS A 148 -2.72 -14.13 -16.45
CA HIS A 148 -1.39 -14.71 -16.43
C HIS A 148 -0.72 -14.52 -15.06
N PHE A 149 -0.77 -13.30 -14.49
CA PHE A 149 -0.21 -13.04 -13.15
C PHE A 149 -0.95 -13.82 -12.07
N LYS A 150 -2.28 -14.01 -12.22
CA LYS A 150 -3.07 -14.79 -11.27
C LYS A 150 -2.60 -16.23 -11.11
N LYS A 151 -2.13 -16.85 -12.20
CA LYS A 151 -1.63 -18.25 -12.18
C LYS A 151 -0.29 -18.42 -11.44
N GLU A 152 0.45 -17.33 -11.23
CA GLU A 152 1.75 -17.36 -10.57
C GLU A 152 1.67 -17.23 -9.04
N PHE A 153 0.55 -16.78 -8.49
CA PHE A 153 0.30 -16.69 -7.04
C PHE A 153 -0.33 -17.97 -6.48
#